data_8178bf55066696d787bd72a0d497df81
#
_entry.id   8178bf55066696d787bd72a0d497df81
#
_cell.length_a   1.000
_cell.length_b   1.000
_cell.length_c   1.000
_cell.angle_alpha   90.00
_cell.angle_beta   90.00
_cell.angle_gamma   90.00
#
_symmetry.space_group_name_H-M   'P 1'
#
loop_
_entity.id
_entity.type
_entity.pdbx_description
1 polymer ?
#
loop_
_entity_poly.entity_id
_entity_poly.type
_entity_poly.pdbx_seq_one_letter_code
_entity_poly.pdbx_strand_id
1 'polypeptide(L)' 'MVEFEVKKQDGNVAYVQVIEVFVHHYTGELMRRVRIDGLKPYSTIAYSRFEILNEEEYENLKKGSKT' A
#
# COMPACT_ATOMS: atom_id res chain seq x y z
N MET A 1 -2.65 1.43 -11.10
CA MET A 1 -1.74 2.57 -11.14
C MET A 1 -0.96 2.66 -9.86
N VAL A 2 0.33 2.96 -9.96
CA VAL A 2 1.16 3.08 -8.78
C VAL A 2 0.89 4.42 -8.12
N GLU A 3 0.54 4.40 -6.86
CA GLU A 3 0.30 5.63 -6.11
C GLU A 3 1.59 6.18 -5.54
N PHE A 4 2.43 5.34 -5.02
CA PHE A 4 3.67 5.79 -4.42
C PHE A 4 4.61 4.61 -4.18
N GLU A 5 5.85 4.93 -3.87
CA GLU A 5 6.86 3.94 -3.56
C GLU A 5 7.24 4.04 -2.10
N VAL A 6 7.51 2.89 -1.50
CA VAL A 6 7.94 2.83 -0.11
C VAL A 6 9.29 2.13 -0.07
N LYS A 7 10.24 2.70 0.65
CA LYS A 7 11.55 2.09 0.78
C LYS A 7 11.54 1.22 2.02
N LYS A 8 11.86 -0.05 1.84
CA LYS A 8 11.84 -0.98 2.95
C LYS A 8 13.12 -0.90 3.74
N GLN A 9 13.12 -1.53 4.92
CA GLN A 9 14.30 -1.52 5.78
C GLN A 9 15.49 -2.18 5.11
N ASP A 10 15.26 -3.15 4.26
CA ASP A 10 16.36 -3.84 3.61
C ASP A 10 16.87 -3.08 2.39
N GLY A 11 16.38 -1.89 2.16
CA GLY A 11 16.86 -1.08 1.05
C GLY A 11 16.09 -1.26 -0.23
N ASN A 12 15.23 -2.25 -0.30
CA ASN A 12 14.43 -2.47 -1.50
C ASN A 12 13.26 -1.52 -1.54
N VAL A 13 12.70 -1.34 -2.71
CA VAL A 13 11.56 -0.45 -2.89
C VAL A 13 10.33 -1.29 -3.20
N ALA A 14 9.24 -0.97 -2.56
CA ALA A 14 7.96 -1.58 -2.84
C ALA A 14 7.07 -0.57 -3.56
N TYR A 15 6.29 -1.02 -4.52
CA TYR A 15 5.36 -0.17 -5.22
C TYR A 15 3.98 -0.41 -4.63
N VAL A 16 3.32 0.67 -4.24
CA VAL A 16 2.02 0.60 -3.58
C VAL A 16 0.97 1.20 -4.50
N GLN A 17 -0.11 0.45 -4.71
CA GLN A 17 -1.17 0.87 -5.59
C GLN A 17 -2.47 0.81 -4.82
N VAL A 18 -3.22 1.90 -4.83
CA VAL A 18 -4.52 1.92 -4.19
C VAL A 18 -5.54 1.35 -5.18
N ILE A 19 -6.19 0.28 -4.79
CA ILE A 19 -7.14 -0.39 -5.64
C ILE A 19 -8.54 0.10 -5.40
N GLU A 20 -8.88 0.36 -4.15
CA GLU A 20 -10.23 0.71 -3.79
C GLU A 20 -10.23 1.58 -2.56
N VAL A 21 -11.10 2.56 -2.51
CA VAL A 21 -11.32 3.37 -1.33
C VAL A 21 -12.77 3.17 -0.93
N PHE A 22 -13.01 2.84 0.32
CA PHE A 22 -14.36 2.56 0.77
C PHE A 22 -14.52 2.96 2.23
N VAL A 23 -15.76 3.03 2.68
CA VAL A 23 -16.07 3.35 4.06
C VAL A 23 -16.55 2.07 4.73
N HIS A 24 -15.95 1.76 5.85
CA HIS A 24 -16.31 0.56 6.60
C HIS A 24 -17.73 0.74 7.13
N HIS A 25 -18.61 -0.19 6.82
CA HIS A 25 -20.02 0.05 7.09
C HIS A 25 -20.39 -0.07 8.57
N TYR A 26 -19.54 -0.67 9.39
CA TYR A 26 -19.82 -0.70 10.81
C TYR A 26 -19.20 0.47 11.56
N THR A 27 -18.00 0.85 11.23
CA THR A 27 -17.29 1.85 11.99
C THR A 27 -17.31 3.22 11.37
N GLY A 28 -17.63 3.31 10.09
CA GLY A 28 -17.60 4.58 9.38
C GLY A 28 -16.21 5.07 9.02
N GLU A 29 -15.20 4.26 9.26
CA GLU A 29 -13.86 4.66 8.94
C GLU A 29 -13.58 4.58 7.46
N LEU A 30 -12.80 5.52 6.97
CA LEU A 30 -12.33 5.48 5.60
C LEU A 30 -11.23 4.45 5.48
N MET A 31 -11.42 3.50 4.60
CA MET A 31 -10.48 2.40 4.43
C MET A 31 -9.97 2.39 2.99
N ARG A 32 -8.78 1.86 2.82
CA ARG A 32 -8.19 1.73 1.50
C ARG A 32 -7.64 0.32 1.33
N ARG A 33 -7.99 -0.29 0.20
CA ARG A 33 -7.42 -1.58 -0.15
C ARG A 33 -6.22 -1.28 -1.03
N VAL A 34 -5.06 -1.73 -0.64
CA VAL A 34 -3.84 -1.46 -1.38
C VAL A 34 -3.18 -2.76 -1.77
N ARG A 35 -2.44 -2.72 -2.86
CA ARG A 35 -1.61 -3.82 -3.31
C ARG A 35 -0.17 -3.36 -3.20
N ILE A 36 0.66 -4.16 -2.55
CA ILE A 36 2.05 -3.83 -2.35
C ILE A 36 2.89 -4.87 -3.09
N ASP A 37 3.64 -4.41 -4.07
CA ASP A 37 4.47 -5.29 -4.87
C ASP A 37 5.92 -5.01 -4.57
N GLY A 38 6.74 -6.05 -4.57
CA GLY A 38 8.17 -5.89 -4.41
C GLY A 38 8.86 -5.45 -5.67
N LEU A 39 8.16 -5.52 -6.80
CA LEU A 39 8.72 -5.14 -8.09
C LEU A 39 7.74 -4.22 -8.77
N LYS A 40 8.17 -3.61 -9.86
CA LYS A 40 7.31 -2.71 -10.60
C LYS A 40 6.08 -3.46 -11.10
N PRO A 41 4.96 -2.76 -11.22
CA PRO A 41 3.70 -3.42 -11.54
C PRO A 41 3.70 -4.21 -12.84
N TYR A 42 4.56 -3.85 -13.77
CA TYR A 42 4.58 -4.55 -15.04
C TYR A 42 5.53 -5.74 -15.06
N SER A 43 6.19 -6.00 -13.94
CA SER A 43 7.10 -7.12 -13.88
C SER A 43 6.31 -8.41 -13.84
N THR A 44 6.79 -9.43 -14.53
CA THR A 44 6.09 -10.71 -14.57
C THR A 44 6.29 -11.53 -13.32
N ILE A 45 7.24 -11.17 -12.49
CA ILE A 45 7.50 -11.94 -11.29
C ILE A 45 7.34 -11.11 -10.03
N ALA A 46 6.47 -10.14 -10.09
CA ALA A 46 6.22 -9.32 -8.91
C ALA A 46 5.40 -10.09 -7.90
N TYR A 47 5.75 -9.92 -6.63
CA TYR A 47 4.93 -10.44 -5.57
C TYR A 47 3.96 -9.36 -5.16
N SER A 48 2.72 -9.76 -4.92
CA SER A 48 1.69 -8.83 -4.50
C SER A 48 1.21 -9.22 -3.13
N ARG A 49 1.08 -8.24 -2.28
CA ARG A 49 0.46 -8.39 -0.97
C ARG A 49 -0.67 -7.39 -0.90
N PHE A 50 -1.83 -7.86 -0.47
CA PHE A 50 -2.98 -6.99 -0.36
C PHE A 50 -3.23 -6.67 1.11
N GLU A 51 -3.50 -5.40 1.39
CA GLU A 51 -3.83 -4.97 2.74
C GLU A 51 -4.99 -4.01 2.71
N ILE A 52 -5.75 -3.99 3.78
CA ILE A 52 -6.83 -3.03 3.94
C ILE A 52 -6.41 -2.14 5.10
N LEU A 53 -6.31 -0.85 4.84
CA LEU A 53 -5.74 0.10 5.78
C LEU A 53 -6.76 1.17 6.12
N ASN A 54 -6.79 1.59 7.39
CA ASN A 54 -7.55 2.78 7.74
C ASN A 54 -6.69 4.00 7.40
N GLU A 55 -7.23 5.18 7.64
CA GLU A 55 -6.53 6.38 7.21
C GLU A 55 -5.19 6.54 7.89
N GLU A 56 -5.13 6.26 9.18
CA GLU A 56 -3.87 6.39 9.91
C GLU A 56 -2.83 5.41 9.40
N GLU A 57 -3.25 4.16 9.19
CA GLU A 57 -2.33 3.16 8.67
C GLU A 57 -1.86 3.50 7.27
N TYR A 58 -2.75 4.04 6.45
CA TYR A 58 -2.38 4.43 5.10
C TYR A 58 -1.36 5.57 5.13
N GLU A 59 -1.58 6.57 5.98
CA GLU A 59 -0.63 7.67 6.08
C GLU A 59 0.72 7.20 6.59
N ASN A 60 0.71 6.26 7.53
CA ASN A 60 1.95 5.70 8.03
C ASN A 60 2.68 4.92 6.94
N LEU A 61 1.94 4.22 6.10
CA LEU A 61 2.55 3.50 5.01
C LEU A 61 3.21 4.46 4.03
N LYS A 62 2.56 5.58 3.73
CA LYS A 62 3.13 6.55 2.83
C LYS A 62 4.42 7.17 3.37
N LYS A 63 4.45 7.42 4.70
CA LYS A 63 5.64 7.93 5.27
C LYS A 63 6.60 6.84 5.47
N GLY A 64 6.15 5.66 5.40
CA GLY A 64 6.67 4.53 6.03
C GLY A 64 7.93 4.02 5.75
N SER A 65 8.49 4.57 5.00
CA SER A 65 9.76 4.11 4.85
C SER A 65 10.66 4.52 5.91
N LYS A 66 10.20 5.19 6.94
CA LYS A 66 11.05 5.57 7.83
C LYS A 66 11.17 4.60 8.73
N THR A 67 11.88 4.16 9.13
CA THR A 67 12.07 3.19 10.12
C THR A 67 13.40 3.33 10.72
#